data_ae4b46872296281eb185b94be4a2d7ee
#
_entry.id   ae4b46872296281eb185b94be4a2d7ee
#
_cell.length_a   1.000
_cell.length_b   1.000
_cell.length_c   1.000
_cell.angle_alpha   90.00
_cell.angle_beta   90.00
_cell.angle_gamma   90.00
#
_symmetry.space_group_name_H-M   'P 1'
#
loop_
_entity.id
_entity.type
_entity.pdbx_description
1 polymer ?
#
loop_
_entity_poly.entity_id
_entity_poly.type
_entity_poly.pdbx_seq_one_letter_code
_entity_poly.pdbx_strand_id
1 'polypeptide(L)'
;MHFKPKLIEALVGYNRERLFKDIAAGITVGVVALPLAMAFAIASGLTPEAGLFTAILSGLIISVLGGSRVQIGGPAGAFIVIVYGILSRYGLANLIIATAMSGVMLLIMGLLRLGSLIRFIPVAVVIGFTNGIAVLIMVSQIKDFLGLRIDAMPADFFGILTTLSQNIASINTQAFTLSMACLALLVMWQLVLPRIFTQYALIKKLSLIPGSMLVLVLGTLVTSSMGLDVETIASRFGGIPNQLPAMVWPDFSWQNIHALWLPAATLALLGSIESLLCARIADQMMAQTPYGDRHDANQELMAQGIANIVTPFFGGMPATGTIARTVTNVKNGGNSPIAGIVHALTLLMVVWVAAPLAGDIPLAVLSAILMFVAWNMGEWREFVHLRQFRLPYRATLLAVFVLTVVVDLTVAVEVGLIAACLTFIFRISSLSRAEAINVAMSNVLAYRLNGALFFAAVALVEDIEDKLPSKAVVLDLSSLLYIDSSGADALQALARTSEKKHVRLIVCAGSHQPLDILRRCGLLTAPSIELAADWADAMAKLG
;
A
#
# COMPACT_ATOMS: atom_id res chain seq x y z
N MET A 1 15.48 -13.79 -16.72
CA MET A 1 14.45 -13.56 -15.71
C MET A 1 13.62 -14.83 -15.63
N HIS A 2 13.54 -15.52 -14.48
CA HIS A 2 12.74 -16.75 -14.38
C HIS A 2 11.41 -16.38 -13.72
N PHE A 3 10.31 -16.50 -14.46
CA PHE A 3 8.97 -16.49 -13.90
C PHE A 3 8.82 -17.79 -13.09
N LYS A 4 8.88 -17.69 -11.76
CA LYS A 4 8.90 -18.85 -10.87
C LYS A 4 7.89 -18.69 -9.73
N PRO A 5 6.63 -19.08 -9.94
CA PRO A 5 5.62 -19.05 -8.89
C PRO A 5 6.03 -19.83 -7.65
N LYS A 6 5.72 -19.31 -6.47
CA LYS A 6 5.98 -19.99 -5.18
C LYS A 6 5.24 -21.31 -5.04
N LEU A 7 4.18 -21.54 -5.80
CA LEU A 7 3.48 -22.81 -5.85
C LEU A 7 4.43 -23.96 -6.21
N ILE A 8 5.32 -23.76 -7.21
CA ILE A 8 6.27 -24.77 -7.65
C ILE A 8 7.23 -25.17 -6.51
N GLU A 9 7.73 -24.18 -5.77
CA GLU A 9 8.61 -24.42 -4.62
C GLU A 9 7.86 -25.06 -3.43
N ALA A 10 6.60 -24.68 -3.24
CA ALA A 10 5.79 -25.20 -2.15
C ALA A 10 5.41 -26.68 -2.31
N LEU A 11 5.33 -27.15 -3.56
CA LEU A 11 5.02 -28.56 -3.87
C LEU A 11 6.19 -29.49 -3.62
N VAL A 12 7.43 -28.99 -3.52
CA VAL A 12 8.59 -29.81 -3.19
C VAL A 12 8.49 -30.29 -1.73
N GLY A 13 8.46 -31.59 -1.51
CA GLY A 13 8.28 -32.19 -0.18
C GLY A 13 6.88 -31.99 0.42
N TYR A 14 5.87 -31.73 -0.42
CA TYR A 14 4.49 -31.57 0.02
C TYR A 14 3.89 -32.90 0.45
N ASN A 15 3.28 -32.95 1.63
CA ASN A 15 2.71 -34.15 2.22
C ASN A 15 1.22 -34.04 2.57
N ARG A 16 0.61 -35.18 2.93
CA ARG A 16 -0.83 -35.22 3.25
C ARG A 16 -1.21 -34.33 4.44
N GLU A 17 -0.36 -34.23 5.46
CA GLU A 17 -0.62 -33.39 6.63
C GLU A 17 -0.71 -31.91 6.24
N ARG A 18 0.19 -31.44 5.38
CA ARG A 18 0.16 -30.07 4.84
C ARG A 18 -1.09 -29.84 4.00
N LEU A 19 -1.47 -30.82 3.17
CA LEU A 19 -2.68 -30.73 2.35
C LEU A 19 -3.93 -30.52 3.22
N PHE A 20 -4.09 -31.31 4.29
CA PHE A 20 -5.24 -31.17 5.19
C PHE A 20 -5.27 -29.79 5.90
N LYS A 21 -4.10 -29.27 6.31
CA LYS A 21 -3.98 -27.93 6.91
C LYS A 21 -4.36 -26.86 5.90
N ASP A 22 -3.85 -26.93 4.68
CA ASP A 22 -4.15 -25.96 3.62
C ASP A 22 -5.63 -26.01 3.19
N ILE A 23 -6.24 -27.21 3.11
CA ILE A 23 -7.67 -27.36 2.84
C ILE A 23 -8.50 -26.72 3.96
N ALA A 24 -8.21 -27.03 5.22
CA ALA A 24 -8.95 -26.46 6.34
C ALA A 24 -8.81 -24.93 6.41
N ALA A 25 -7.61 -24.41 6.21
CA ALA A 25 -7.34 -22.98 6.17
C ALA A 25 -8.05 -22.32 4.99
N GLY A 26 -7.96 -22.89 3.79
CA GLY A 26 -8.59 -22.38 2.58
C GLY A 26 -10.12 -22.32 2.68
N ILE A 27 -10.77 -23.36 3.21
CA ILE A 27 -12.20 -23.35 3.47
C ILE A 27 -12.58 -22.25 4.47
N THR A 28 -11.84 -22.15 5.58
CA THR A 28 -12.09 -21.12 6.59
C THR A 28 -11.97 -19.71 6.00
N VAL A 29 -10.92 -19.47 5.22
CA VAL A 29 -10.72 -18.17 4.56
C VAL A 29 -11.81 -17.90 3.52
N GLY A 30 -12.24 -18.91 2.75
CA GLY A 30 -13.34 -18.79 1.77
C GLY A 30 -14.65 -18.34 2.41
N VAL A 31 -14.99 -18.96 3.51
CA VAL A 31 -16.20 -18.61 4.30
C VAL A 31 -16.12 -17.18 4.86
N VAL A 32 -14.96 -16.77 5.40
CA VAL A 32 -14.73 -15.39 5.91
C VAL A 32 -14.76 -14.36 4.79
N ALA A 33 -14.23 -14.72 3.64
CA ALA A 33 -14.09 -13.80 2.52
C ALA A 33 -15.43 -13.46 1.85
N LEU A 34 -16.43 -14.32 1.96
CA LEU A 34 -17.73 -14.15 1.32
C LEU A 34 -18.40 -12.80 1.66
N PRO A 35 -18.71 -12.50 2.95
CA PRO A 35 -19.35 -11.23 3.29
C PRO A 35 -18.49 -10.02 2.94
N LEU A 36 -17.18 -10.12 3.14
CA LEU A 36 -16.26 -9.02 2.87
C LEU A 36 -16.16 -8.71 1.38
N ALA A 37 -16.14 -9.74 0.52
CA ALA A 37 -16.06 -9.55 -0.93
C ALA A 37 -17.30 -8.83 -1.47
N MET A 38 -18.50 -9.28 -1.04
CA MET A 38 -19.75 -8.62 -1.41
C MET A 38 -19.82 -7.18 -0.88
N ALA A 39 -19.48 -6.99 0.38
CA ALA A 39 -19.55 -5.69 1.02
C ALA A 39 -18.59 -4.68 0.35
N PHE A 40 -17.36 -5.08 -0.02
CA PHE A 40 -16.43 -4.20 -0.73
C PHE A 40 -16.94 -3.82 -2.12
N ALA A 41 -17.55 -4.74 -2.86
CA ALA A 41 -18.15 -4.44 -4.16
C ALA A 41 -19.31 -3.45 -4.02
N ILE A 42 -20.24 -3.70 -3.11
CA ILE A 42 -21.39 -2.82 -2.84
C ILE A 42 -20.92 -1.41 -2.44
N ALA A 43 -19.95 -1.33 -1.53
CA ALA A 43 -19.38 -0.05 -1.10
C ALA A 43 -18.66 0.68 -2.23
N SER A 44 -18.17 -0.04 -3.24
CA SER A 44 -17.56 0.50 -4.46
C SER A 44 -18.60 0.89 -5.53
N GLY A 45 -19.90 0.76 -5.25
CA GLY A 45 -20.99 1.04 -6.19
C GLY A 45 -21.21 -0.06 -7.22
N LEU A 46 -20.62 -1.23 -7.02
CA LEU A 46 -20.76 -2.40 -7.88
C LEU A 46 -21.76 -3.38 -7.30
N THR A 47 -22.12 -4.37 -8.09
CA THR A 47 -22.98 -5.46 -7.65
C THR A 47 -22.21 -6.44 -6.75
N PRO A 48 -22.86 -7.14 -5.80
CA PRO A 48 -22.17 -8.03 -4.86
C PRO A 48 -21.41 -9.16 -5.54
N GLU A 49 -21.89 -9.66 -6.67
CA GLU A 49 -21.22 -10.68 -7.46
C GLU A 49 -19.87 -10.22 -8.02
N ALA A 50 -19.69 -8.93 -8.33
CA ALA A 50 -18.39 -8.40 -8.79
C ALA A 50 -17.28 -8.66 -7.76
N GLY A 51 -17.61 -8.51 -6.47
CA GLY A 51 -16.67 -8.83 -5.39
C GLY A 51 -16.39 -10.32 -5.27
N LEU A 52 -17.39 -11.17 -5.42
CA LEU A 52 -17.25 -12.63 -5.37
C LEU A 52 -16.38 -13.13 -6.52
N PHE A 53 -16.68 -12.71 -7.76
CA PHE A 53 -15.89 -13.11 -8.93
C PHE A 53 -14.43 -12.60 -8.84
N THR A 54 -14.25 -11.41 -8.29
CA THR A 54 -12.90 -10.92 -7.99
C THR A 54 -12.18 -11.85 -7.01
N ALA A 55 -12.82 -12.22 -5.90
CA ALA A 55 -12.21 -13.10 -4.91
C ALA A 55 -11.90 -14.49 -5.47
N ILE A 56 -12.75 -15.02 -6.35
CA ILE A 56 -12.55 -16.32 -7.01
C ILE A 56 -11.41 -16.24 -8.02
N LEU A 57 -11.53 -15.37 -9.03
CA LEU A 57 -10.60 -15.33 -10.16
C LEU A 57 -9.23 -14.79 -9.74
N SER A 58 -9.19 -13.61 -9.10
CA SER A 58 -7.92 -13.04 -8.68
C SER A 58 -7.28 -13.86 -7.56
N GLY A 59 -8.09 -14.39 -6.61
CA GLY A 59 -7.61 -15.27 -5.56
C GLY A 59 -6.93 -16.52 -6.13
N LEU A 60 -7.52 -17.14 -7.16
CA LEU A 60 -6.93 -18.28 -7.86
C LEU A 60 -5.65 -17.91 -8.59
N ILE A 61 -5.68 -16.85 -9.42
CA ILE A 61 -4.53 -16.42 -10.23
C ILE A 61 -3.34 -16.04 -9.33
N ILE A 62 -3.57 -15.24 -8.29
CA ILE A 62 -2.54 -14.81 -7.36
C ILE A 62 -1.97 -16.01 -6.59
N SER A 63 -2.79 -16.96 -6.16
CA SER A 63 -2.31 -18.14 -5.46
C SER A 63 -1.48 -19.07 -6.37
N VAL A 64 -1.87 -19.20 -7.64
CA VAL A 64 -1.14 -20.07 -8.59
C VAL A 64 0.16 -19.43 -9.06
N LEU A 65 0.15 -18.12 -9.34
CA LEU A 65 1.25 -17.41 -9.98
C LEU A 65 2.08 -16.54 -9.02
N GLY A 66 1.63 -16.34 -7.77
CA GLY A 66 2.19 -15.40 -6.82
C GLY A 66 3.60 -15.71 -6.35
N GLY A 67 4.22 -14.68 -5.79
CA GLY A 67 5.54 -14.73 -5.17
C GLY A 67 5.50 -15.00 -3.67
N SER A 68 4.32 -15.09 -3.05
CA SER A 68 4.12 -15.40 -1.63
C SER A 68 3.54 -16.82 -1.45
N ARG A 69 3.94 -17.50 -0.38
CA ARG A 69 3.41 -18.86 -0.08
C ARG A 69 1.99 -18.87 0.43
N VAL A 70 1.57 -17.82 1.15
CA VAL A 70 0.34 -17.87 1.95
C VAL A 70 -0.56 -16.66 1.72
N GLN A 71 -0.17 -15.74 0.86
CA GLN A 71 -0.97 -14.57 0.54
C GLN A 71 -2.27 -14.97 -0.17
N ILE A 72 -3.36 -14.36 0.25
CA ILE A 72 -4.68 -14.51 -0.36
C ILE A 72 -5.02 -13.22 -1.09
N GLY A 73 -5.23 -13.32 -2.39
CA GLY A 73 -5.68 -12.22 -3.23
C GLY A 73 -7.21 -12.06 -3.25
N GLY A 74 -7.66 -10.88 -3.64
CA GLY A 74 -9.09 -10.59 -3.80
C GLY A 74 -9.40 -9.09 -3.74
N PRO A 75 -10.69 -8.72 -3.70
CA PRO A 75 -11.09 -7.33 -3.53
C PRO A 75 -10.65 -6.83 -2.16
N ALA A 76 -10.18 -5.58 -2.10
CA ALA A 76 -9.64 -4.96 -0.91
C ALA A 76 -10.37 -3.66 -0.56
N GLY A 77 -10.47 -3.37 0.74
CA GLY A 77 -11.09 -2.15 1.24
C GLY A 77 -10.43 -0.87 0.72
N ALA A 78 -9.12 -0.90 0.52
CA ALA A 78 -8.36 0.23 -0.01
C ALA A 78 -8.81 0.69 -1.41
N PHE A 79 -9.39 -0.20 -2.20
CA PHE A 79 -9.88 0.14 -3.53
C PHE A 79 -11.29 0.75 -3.56
N ILE A 80 -12.06 0.68 -2.47
CA ILE A 80 -13.47 1.10 -2.46
C ILE A 80 -13.62 2.52 -3.02
N VAL A 81 -12.89 3.47 -2.47
CA VAL A 81 -13.03 4.89 -2.80
C VAL A 81 -12.62 5.18 -4.24
N ILE A 82 -11.48 4.62 -4.68
CA ILE A 82 -10.99 4.86 -6.04
C ILE A 82 -11.86 4.18 -7.09
N VAL A 83 -12.36 2.96 -6.82
CA VAL A 83 -13.27 2.24 -7.72
C VAL A 83 -14.59 2.99 -7.83
N TYR A 84 -15.14 3.45 -6.70
CA TYR A 84 -16.34 4.28 -6.70
C TYR A 84 -16.15 5.59 -7.48
N GLY A 85 -15.00 6.25 -7.30
CA GLY A 85 -14.64 7.47 -8.04
C GLY A 85 -14.51 7.25 -9.55
N ILE A 86 -13.88 6.15 -9.97
CA ILE A 86 -13.79 5.80 -11.40
C ILE A 86 -15.15 5.44 -11.96
N LEU A 87 -15.93 4.62 -11.25
CA LEU A 87 -17.27 4.19 -11.67
C LEU A 87 -18.20 5.39 -11.85
N SER A 88 -18.22 6.33 -10.89
CA SER A 88 -19.11 7.50 -10.92
C SER A 88 -18.74 8.51 -12.02
N ARG A 89 -17.45 8.66 -12.33
CA ARG A 89 -16.97 9.64 -13.33
C ARG A 89 -16.93 9.08 -14.74
N TYR A 90 -16.55 7.81 -14.89
CA TYR A 90 -16.23 7.21 -16.19
C TYR A 90 -17.11 6.02 -16.55
N GLY A 91 -17.87 5.47 -15.60
CA GLY A 91 -18.74 4.31 -15.82
C GLY A 91 -18.02 2.96 -15.76
N LEU A 92 -18.82 1.89 -15.83
CA LEU A 92 -18.35 0.50 -15.65
C LEU A 92 -17.36 0.05 -16.74
N ALA A 93 -17.63 0.37 -18.00
CA ALA A 93 -16.75 -0.02 -19.11
C ALA A 93 -15.32 0.56 -18.93
N ASN A 94 -15.23 1.80 -18.49
CA ASN A 94 -13.96 2.47 -18.23
C ASN A 94 -13.28 1.97 -16.94
N LEU A 95 -14.03 1.49 -15.96
CA LEU A 95 -13.45 0.80 -14.80
C LEU A 95 -12.74 -0.51 -15.22
N ILE A 96 -13.34 -1.27 -16.14
CA ILE A 96 -12.72 -2.49 -16.69
C ILE A 96 -11.39 -2.12 -17.37
N ILE A 97 -11.38 -1.08 -18.20
CA ILE A 97 -10.18 -0.60 -18.89
C ILE A 97 -9.12 -0.14 -17.89
N ALA A 98 -9.48 0.71 -16.92
CA ALA A 98 -8.56 1.22 -15.91
C ALA A 98 -7.93 0.09 -15.07
N THR A 99 -8.73 -0.93 -14.72
CA THR A 99 -8.26 -2.10 -13.98
C THR A 99 -7.29 -2.93 -14.82
N ALA A 100 -7.63 -3.20 -16.08
CA ALA A 100 -6.74 -3.93 -16.99
C ALA A 100 -5.43 -3.16 -17.24
N MET A 101 -5.49 -1.83 -17.44
CA MET A 101 -4.31 -0.98 -17.57
C MET A 101 -3.44 -1.03 -16.30
N SER A 102 -4.05 -0.97 -15.12
CA SER A 102 -3.32 -1.11 -13.86
C SER A 102 -2.63 -2.46 -13.76
N GLY A 103 -3.29 -3.52 -14.24
CA GLY A 103 -2.72 -4.86 -14.34
C GLY A 103 -1.50 -4.92 -15.25
N VAL A 104 -1.55 -4.28 -16.41
CA VAL A 104 -0.39 -4.15 -17.32
C VAL A 104 0.76 -3.39 -16.66
N MET A 105 0.46 -2.29 -15.96
CA MET A 105 1.47 -1.53 -15.22
C MET A 105 2.14 -2.38 -14.13
N LEU A 106 1.37 -3.13 -13.33
CA LEU A 106 1.88 -4.04 -12.30
C LEU A 106 2.76 -5.13 -12.90
N LEU A 107 2.35 -5.70 -14.03
CA LEU A 107 3.13 -6.71 -14.75
C LEU A 107 4.47 -6.13 -15.22
N ILE A 108 4.47 -4.94 -15.81
CA ILE A 108 5.68 -4.23 -16.24
C ILE A 108 6.56 -3.92 -15.02
N MET A 109 5.99 -3.43 -13.91
CA MET A 109 6.75 -3.17 -12.68
C MET A 109 7.44 -4.44 -12.16
N GLY A 110 6.75 -5.58 -12.16
CA GLY A 110 7.35 -6.87 -11.80
C GLY A 110 8.47 -7.29 -12.74
N LEU A 111 8.26 -7.17 -14.06
CA LEU A 111 9.26 -7.47 -15.10
C LEU A 111 10.51 -6.59 -15.00
N LEU A 112 10.35 -5.31 -14.73
CA LEU A 112 11.44 -4.35 -14.53
C LEU A 112 12.09 -4.43 -13.14
N ARG A 113 11.65 -5.37 -12.28
CA ARG A 113 12.15 -5.58 -10.91
C ARG A 113 11.95 -4.38 -9.99
N LEU A 114 10.88 -3.64 -10.18
CA LEU A 114 10.55 -2.46 -9.38
C LEU A 114 9.92 -2.81 -8.02
N GLY A 115 9.65 -4.08 -7.72
CA GLY A 115 9.09 -4.52 -6.44
C GLY A 115 9.92 -4.10 -5.23
N SER A 116 11.24 -3.94 -5.40
CA SER A 116 12.10 -3.42 -4.34
C SER A 116 11.94 -1.91 -4.08
N LEU A 117 11.43 -1.14 -5.07
CA LEU A 117 11.27 0.31 -4.95
C LEU A 117 10.11 0.69 -4.02
N ILE A 118 9.10 -0.16 -3.91
CA ILE A 118 7.93 0.11 -3.05
C ILE A 118 8.32 0.24 -1.57
N ARG A 119 9.43 -0.38 -1.15
CA ARG A 119 9.97 -0.19 0.20
C ARG A 119 10.40 1.24 0.51
N PHE A 120 10.58 2.09 -0.50
CA PHE A 120 10.94 3.50 -0.32
C PHE A 120 9.74 4.41 -0.07
N ILE A 121 8.50 3.89 -0.18
CA ILE A 121 7.32 4.65 0.18
C ILE A 121 7.30 4.82 1.71
N PRO A 122 7.27 6.06 2.21
CA PRO A 122 7.31 6.29 3.64
C PRO A 122 6.08 5.78 4.35
N VAL A 123 6.28 5.24 5.53
CA VAL A 123 5.21 4.72 6.39
C VAL A 123 4.15 5.80 6.70
N ALA A 124 4.56 7.07 6.85
CA ALA A 124 3.63 8.19 7.06
C ALA A 124 2.59 8.35 5.95
N VAL A 125 3.00 8.13 4.69
CA VAL A 125 2.08 8.17 3.53
C VAL A 125 1.11 7.02 3.61
N VAL A 126 1.60 5.80 3.86
CA VAL A 126 0.77 4.59 3.96
C VAL A 126 -0.26 4.73 5.08
N ILE A 127 0.14 5.16 6.27
CA ILE A 127 -0.76 5.34 7.41
C ILE A 127 -1.76 6.46 7.15
N GLY A 128 -1.31 7.58 6.56
CA GLY A 128 -2.18 8.71 6.24
C GLY A 128 -3.34 8.29 5.32
N PHE A 129 -3.02 7.64 4.19
CA PHE A 129 -4.07 7.23 3.26
C PHE A 129 -4.93 6.07 3.80
N THR A 130 -4.35 5.11 4.52
CA THR A 130 -5.13 3.99 5.08
C THR A 130 -6.18 4.48 6.08
N ASN A 131 -5.81 5.41 6.96
CA ASN A 131 -6.76 6.03 7.88
C ASN A 131 -7.79 6.90 7.15
N GLY A 132 -7.38 7.64 6.11
CA GLY A 132 -8.31 8.39 5.28
C GLY A 132 -9.34 7.51 4.60
N ILE A 133 -8.91 6.40 4.01
CA ILE A 133 -9.80 5.37 3.43
C ILE A 133 -10.74 4.80 4.49
N ALA A 134 -10.23 4.48 5.69
CA ALA A 134 -11.05 3.96 6.77
C ALA A 134 -12.19 4.92 7.14
N VAL A 135 -11.91 6.22 7.24
CA VAL A 135 -12.92 7.25 7.47
C VAL A 135 -13.93 7.31 6.33
N LEU A 136 -13.47 7.31 5.08
CA LEU A 136 -14.36 7.36 3.91
C LEU A 136 -15.28 6.14 3.83
N ILE A 137 -14.77 4.94 4.12
CA ILE A 137 -15.57 3.72 4.19
C ILE A 137 -16.63 3.87 5.30
N MET A 138 -16.23 4.27 6.51
CA MET A 138 -17.20 4.44 7.60
C MET A 138 -18.31 5.42 7.22
N VAL A 139 -17.96 6.56 6.63
CA VAL A 139 -18.94 7.58 6.23
C VAL A 139 -19.86 7.06 5.11
N SER A 140 -19.32 6.34 4.13
CA SER A 140 -20.12 5.76 3.04
C SER A 140 -21.13 4.70 3.53
N GLN A 141 -20.82 4.01 4.62
CA GLN A 141 -21.69 2.98 5.19
C GLN A 141 -22.84 3.54 6.04
N ILE A 142 -22.82 4.83 6.40
CA ILE A 142 -23.88 5.45 7.22
C ILE A 142 -25.26 5.30 6.57
N LYS A 143 -25.35 5.39 5.24
CA LYS A 143 -26.59 5.19 4.49
C LYS A 143 -27.26 3.85 4.84
N ASP A 144 -26.53 2.75 4.62
CA ASP A 144 -27.06 1.40 4.80
C ASP A 144 -27.15 1.02 6.29
N PHE A 145 -26.29 1.58 7.14
CA PHE A 145 -26.32 1.41 8.58
C PHE A 145 -27.58 2.01 9.22
N LEU A 146 -28.00 3.17 8.77
CA LEU A 146 -29.20 3.85 9.22
C LEU A 146 -30.43 3.48 8.39
N GLY A 147 -30.27 2.74 7.29
CA GLY A 147 -31.33 2.41 6.35
C GLY A 147 -31.95 3.63 5.68
N LEU A 148 -31.13 4.62 5.29
CA LEU A 148 -31.61 5.86 4.67
C LEU A 148 -32.06 5.62 3.23
N ARG A 149 -33.17 6.25 2.84
CA ARG A 149 -33.67 6.21 1.46
C ARG A 149 -32.97 7.27 0.63
N ILE A 150 -31.90 6.89 -0.05
CA ILE A 150 -31.07 7.73 -0.91
C ILE A 150 -30.84 6.98 -2.22
N ASP A 151 -31.29 7.53 -3.34
CA ASP A 151 -31.15 6.85 -4.65
C ASP A 151 -29.71 6.85 -5.14
N ALA A 152 -29.01 8.01 -5.08
CA ALA A 152 -27.62 8.14 -5.51
C ALA A 152 -26.79 8.90 -4.47
N MET A 153 -25.63 8.34 -4.12
CA MET A 153 -24.66 8.99 -3.26
C MET A 153 -23.65 9.79 -4.10
N PRO A 154 -23.29 11.01 -3.70
CA PRO A 154 -22.18 11.74 -4.31
C PRO A 154 -20.85 11.00 -4.10
N ALA A 155 -19.85 11.30 -4.96
CA ALA A 155 -18.52 10.71 -4.83
C ALA A 155 -17.59 11.51 -3.90
N ASP A 156 -17.90 12.78 -3.67
CA ASP A 156 -17.08 13.68 -2.85
C ASP A 156 -17.54 13.68 -1.39
N PHE A 157 -16.58 13.85 -0.48
CA PHE A 157 -16.81 13.76 0.97
C PHE A 157 -17.88 14.73 1.49
N PHE A 158 -17.83 15.98 1.07
CA PHE A 158 -18.81 17.00 1.51
C PHE A 158 -20.19 16.76 0.93
N GLY A 159 -20.27 16.32 -0.32
CA GLY A 159 -21.53 15.89 -0.93
C GLY A 159 -22.15 14.72 -0.19
N ILE A 160 -21.36 13.72 0.20
CA ILE A 160 -21.84 12.61 1.05
C ILE A 160 -22.43 13.13 2.36
N LEU A 161 -21.69 13.97 3.09
CA LEU A 161 -22.17 14.53 4.37
C LEU A 161 -23.45 15.35 4.21
N THR A 162 -23.52 16.17 3.17
CA THR A 162 -24.70 16.98 2.87
C THR A 162 -25.91 16.09 2.55
N THR A 163 -25.72 15.09 1.69
CA THR A 163 -26.80 14.15 1.32
C THR A 163 -27.28 13.33 2.53
N LEU A 164 -26.36 12.86 3.37
CA LEU A 164 -26.71 12.16 4.61
C LEU A 164 -27.53 13.06 5.55
N SER A 165 -27.09 14.31 5.73
CA SER A 165 -27.78 15.26 6.63
C SER A 165 -29.17 15.64 6.13
N GLN A 166 -29.36 15.79 4.83
CA GLN A 166 -30.66 16.09 4.22
C GLN A 166 -31.66 14.92 4.33
N ASN A 167 -31.15 13.68 4.33
CA ASN A 167 -31.99 12.48 4.37
C ASN A 167 -32.06 11.84 5.76
N ILE A 168 -31.53 12.47 6.80
CA ILE A 168 -31.52 11.91 8.16
C ILE A 168 -32.93 11.58 8.69
N ALA A 169 -33.94 12.31 8.26
CA ALA A 169 -35.32 12.07 8.64
C ALA A 169 -35.90 10.76 8.08
N SER A 170 -35.25 10.13 7.08
CA SER A 170 -35.67 8.85 6.49
C SER A 170 -35.09 7.62 7.20
N ILE A 171 -34.57 7.77 8.42
CA ILE A 171 -33.98 6.64 9.19
C ILE A 171 -35.00 5.50 9.32
N ASN A 172 -34.53 4.31 8.92
CA ASN A 172 -35.27 3.07 9.19
C ASN A 172 -34.82 2.50 10.56
N THR A 173 -35.71 2.59 11.55
CA THR A 173 -35.40 2.15 12.91
C THR A 173 -35.06 0.65 12.98
N GLN A 174 -35.65 -0.18 12.14
CA GLN A 174 -35.35 -1.62 12.10
C GLN A 174 -33.95 -1.88 11.53
N ALA A 175 -33.58 -1.19 10.45
CA ALA A 175 -32.23 -1.28 9.89
C ALA A 175 -31.18 -0.79 10.89
N PHE A 176 -31.42 0.35 11.54
CA PHE A 176 -30.52 0.91 12.55
C PHE A 176 -30.33 -0.02 13.75
N THR A 177 -31.41 -0.55 14.31
CA THR A 177 -31.32 -1.48 15.46
C THR A 177 -30.62 -2.77 15.08
N LEU A 178 -30.87 -3.31 13.89
CA LEU A 178 -30.19 -4.49 13.37
C LEU A 178 -28.69 -4.23 13.18
N SER A 179 -28.31 -3.13 12.53
CA SER A 179 -26.91 -2.74 12.31
C SER A 179 -26.16 -2.55 13.63
N MET A 180 -26.79 -1.87 14.60
CA MET A 180 -26.20 -1.62 15.91
C MET A 180 -26.00 -2.92 16.70
N ALA A 181 -27.01 -3.81 16.69
CA ALA A 181 -26.90 -5.13 17.32
C ALA A 181 -25.79 -5.97 16.67
N CYS A 182 -25.68 -5.95 15.34
CA CYS A 182 -24.62 -6.64 14.60
C CYS A 182 -23.23 -6.09 14.92
N LEU A 183 -23.10 -4.77 14.96
CA LEU A 183 -21.83 -4.11 15.31
C LEU A 183 -21.43 -4.42 16.76
N ALA A 184 -22.37 -4.33 17.70
CA ALA A 184 -22.14 -4.68 19.11
C ALA A 184 -21.70 -6.15 19.26
N LEU A 185 -22.34 -7.06 18.53
CA LEU A 185 -22.00 -8.49 18.51
C LEU A 185 -20.58 -8.71 17.96
N LEU A 186 -20.19 -8.02 16.89
CA LEU A 186 -18.83 -8.07 16.31
C LEU A 186 -17.76 -7.61 17.32
N VAL A 187 -18.00 -6.46 17.97
CA VAL A 187 -17.10 -5.90 18.97
C VAL A 187 -16.99 -6.85 20.17
N MET A 188 -18.13 -7.38 20.66
CA MET A 188 -18.16 -8.34 21.77
C MET A 188 -17.41 -9.63 21.39
N TRP A 189 -17.64 -10.18 20.19
CA TRP A 189 -16.98 -11.39 19.71
C TRP A 189 -15.47 -11.23 19.64
N GLN A 190 -14.98 -10.10 19.19
CA GLN A 190 -13.53 -9.87 19.01
C GLN A 190 -12.82 -9.46 20.32
N LEU A 191 -13.47 -8.67 21.19
CA LEU A 191 -12.82 -8.12 22.37
C LEU A 191 -13.06 -8.93 23.65
N VAL A 192 -14.27 -9.47 23.79
CA VAL A 192 -14.73 -10.07 25.07
C VAL A 192 -14.54 -11.59 25.04
N LEU A 193 -14.95 -12.24 23.96
CA LEU A 193 -14.90 -13.70 23.86
C LEU A 193 -13.50 -14.30 24.00
N PRO A 194 -12.45 -13.79 23.36
CA PRO A 194 -11.10 -14.35 23.52
C PRO A 194 -10.60 -14.35 24.97
N ARG A 195 -11.08 -13.39 25.78
CA ARG A 195 -10.71 -13.27 27.20
C ARG A 195 -11.45 -14.27 28.09
N ILE A 196 -12.69 -14.59 27.73
CA ILE A 196 -13.54 -15.52 28.52
C ILE A 196 -13.23 -16.96 28.12
N PHE A 197 -12.95 -17.24 26.86
CA PHE A 197 -12.85 -18.60 26.31
C PHE A 197 -11.53 -19.30 26.56
N THR A 198 -10.52 -18.62 27.10
CA THR A 198 -9.28 -19.27 27.52
C THR A 198 -9.49 -20.33 28.58
N GLN A 199 -10.60 -20.30 29.31
CA GLN A 199 -10.90 -21.20 30.42
C GLN A 199 -11.68 -22.49 30.03
N TYR A 200 -12.33 -22.55 28.87
CA TYR A 200 -13.19 -23.67 28.48
C TYR A 200 -12.84 -24.25 27.11
N ALA A 201 -12.37 -25.50 27.07
CA ALA A 201 -11.92 -26.19 25.85
C ALA A 201 -12.99 -26.31 24.75
N LEU A 202 -14.27 -26.47 25.13
CA LEU A 202 -15.39 -26.56 24.18
C LEU A 202 -15.63 -25.22 23.46
N ILE A 203 -15.42 -24.13 24.14
CA ILE A 203 -15.68 -22.76 23.68
C ILE A 203 -14.50 -22.26 22.84
N LYS A 204 -13.29 -22.79 23.05
CA LYS A 204 -12.13 -22.55 22.20
C LYS A 204 -12.37 -22.99 20.74
N LYS A 205 -13.21 -24.00 20.51
CA LYS A 205 -13.63 -24.41 19.15
C LYS A 205 -14.59 -23.39 18.51
N LEU A 206 -15.45 -22.73 19.31
CA LEU A 206 -16.36 -21.68 18.82
C LEU A 206 -15.58 -20.41 18.40
N SER A 207 -14.47 -20.09 19.03
CA SER A 207 -13.64 -18.93 18.66
C SER A 207 -12.96 -19.06 17.28
N LEU A 208 -13.02 -20.24 16.66
CA LEU A 208 -12.59 -20.46 15.28
C LEU A 208 -13.59 -19.89 14.27
N ILE A 209 -14.85 -19.65 14.68
CA ILE A 209 -15.85 -19.04 13.80
C ILE A 209 -15.59 -17.54 13.72
N PRO A 210 -15.36 -17.00 12.51
CA PRO A 210 -15.18 -15.57 12.33
C PRO A 210 -16.44 -14.79 12.71
N GLY A 211 -16.25 -13.70 13.49
CA GLY A 211 -17.37 -12.89 13.95
C GLY A 211 -18.22 -12.31 12.80
N SER A 212 -17.61 -11.95 11.68
CA SER A 212 -18.32 -11.46 10.49
C SER A 212 -19.28 -12.51 9.90
N MET A 213 -18.86 -13.79 9.87
CA MET A 213 -19.72 -14.88 9.40
C MET A 213 -20.88 -15.15 10.37
N LEU A 214 -20.59 -15.15 11.68
CA LEU A 214 -21.61 -15.31 12.70
C LEU A 214 -22.69 -14.23 12.59
N VAL A 215 -22.26 -12.96 12.50
CA VAL A 215 -23.15 -11.81 12.38
C VAL A 215 -23.95 -11.84 11.07
N LEU A 216 -23.32 -12.26 9.97
CA LEU A 216 -24.01 -12.42 8.69
C LEU A 216 -25.17 -13.43 8.80
N VAL A 217 -24.88 -14.62 9.33
CA VAL A 217 -25.88 -15.69 9.46
C VAL A 217 -26.98 -15.30 10.44
N LEU A 218 -26.61 -14.82 11.63
CA LEU A 218 -27.59 -14.43 12.65
C LEU A 218 -28.43 -13.23 12.21
N GLY A 219 -27.81 -12.21 11.62
CA GLY A 219 -28.53 -11.03 11.14
C GLY A 219 -29.52 -11.37 10.02
N THR A 220 -29.12 -12.25 9.09
CA THR A 220 -30.00 -12.73 8.02
C THR A 220 -31.18 -13.57 8.60
N LEU A 221 -30.89 -14.49 9.52
CA LEU A 221 -31.91 -15.29 10.18
C LEU A 221 -32.92 -14.45 10.98
N VAL A 222 -32.42 -13.45 11.73
CA VAL A 222 -33.29 -12.52 12.48
C VAL A 222 -34.17 -11.73 11.51
N THR A 223 -33.61 -11.21 10.44
CA THR A 223 -34.37 -10.46 9.42
C THR A 223 -35.46 -11.31 8.79
N SER A 224 -35.15 -12.54 8.36
CA SER A 224 -36.09 -13.45 7.74
C SER A 224 -37.17 -13.94 8.73
N SER A 225 -36.78 -14.30 9.96
CA SER A 225 -37.70 -14.85 10.96
C SER A 225 -38.66 -13.81 11.55
N MET A 226 -38.20 -12.56 11.71
CA MET A 226 -39.00 -11.46 12.25
C MET A 226 -39.73 -10.65 11.17
N GLY A 227 -39.47 -10.92 9.89
CA GLY A 227 -40.05 -10.20 8.76
C GLY A 227 -39.70 -8.70 8.80
N LEU A 228 -38.43 -8.36 9.12
CA LEU A 228 -38.00 -6.96 9.20
C LEU A 228 -38.05 -6.27 7.83
N ASP A 229 -38.63 -5.07 7.79
CA ASP A 229 -38.65 -4.23 6.58
C ASP A 229 -37.32 -3.52 6.40
N VAL A 230 -36.29 -4.25 5.93
CA VAL A 230 -34.94 -3.77 5.66
C VAL A 230 -34.53 -4.18 4.25
N GLU A 231 -33.72 -3.33 3.61
CA GLU A 231 -33.19 -3.64 2.29
C GLU A 231 -32.23 -4.85 2.35
N THR A 232 -32.41 -5.77 1.41
CA THR A 232 -31.57 -6.96 1.23
C THR A 232 -30.83 -6.90 -0.11
N ILE A 233 -29.90 -7.82 -0.32
CA ILE A 233 -29.19 -7.95 -1.62
C ILE A 233 -30.21 -8.19 -2.74
N ALA A 234 -31.18 -9.06 -2.53
CA ALA A 234 -32.20 -9.36 -3.54
C ALA A 234 -33.10 -8.15 -3.84
N SER A 235 -33.49 -7.38 -2.81
CA SER A 235 -34.36 -6.21 -3.02
C SER A 235 -33.68 -5.09 -3.79
N ARG A 236 -32.35 -4.90 -3.61
CA ARG A 236 -31.60 -3.82 -4.28
C ARG A 236 -30.98 -4.26 -5.60
N PHE A 237 -30.46 -5.48 -5.69
CA PHE A 237 -29.67 -5.97 -6.84
C PHE A 237 -30.34 -7.11 -7.62
N GLY A 238 -31.49 -7.60 -7.20
CA GLY A 238 -32.17 -8.70 -7.86
C GLY A 238 -31.64 -10.10 -7.49
N GLY A 239 -30.73 -10.19 -6.50
CA GLY A 239 -30.10 -11.45 -6.09
C GLY A 239 -28.72 -11.68 -6.71
N ILE A 240 -28.10 -12.81 -6.38
CA ILE A 240 -26.79 -13.21 -6.92
C ILE A 240 -27.02 -14.27 -8.00
N PRO A 241 -26.55 -14.05 -9.24
CA PRO A 241 -26.66 -15.07 -10.28
C PRO A 241 -25.82 -16.30 -9.92
N ASN A 242 -26.37 -17.48 -10.19
CA ASN A 242 -25.69 -18.76 -9.96
C ASN A 242 -24.80 -19.20 -11.14
N GLN A 243 -24.55 -18.31 -12.09
CA GLN A 243 -23.74 -18.54 -13.27
C GLN A 243 -22.51 -17.65 -13.25
N LEU A 244 -21.41 -18.15 -13.82
CA LEU A 244 -20.24 -17.31 -14.06
C LEU A 244 -20.61 -16.21 -15.07
N PRO A 245 -20.11 -14.97 -14.86
CA PRO A 245 -20.41 -13.86 -15.75
C PRO A 245 -19.87 -14.13 -17.16
N ALA A 246 -20.64 -13.71 -18.15
CA ALA A 246 -20.15 -13.67 -19.51
C ALA A 246 -18.97 -12.68 -19.61
N MET A 247 -18.02 -13.00 -20.47
CA MET A 247 -16.88 -12.12 -20.72
C MET A 247 -17.37 -10.82 -21.35
N VAL A 248 -17.07 -9.69 -20.73
CA VAL A 248 -17.40 -8.35 -21.23
C VAL A 248 -16.15 -7.73 -21.84
N TRP A 249 -16.27 -7.29 -23.09
CA TRP A 249 -15.17 -6.64 -23.81
C TRP A 249 -15.51 -5.16 -24.01
N PRO A 250 -14.87 -4.21 -23.28
CA PRO A 250 -15.12 -2.79 -23.45
C PRO A 250 -14.45 -2.25 -24.72
N ASP A 251 -14.87 -1.06 -25.15
CA ASP A 251 -14.25 -0.37 -26.26
C ASP A 251 -12.92 0.28 -25.86
N PHE A 252 -11.81 -0.28 -26.34
CA PHE A 252 -10.46 0.21 -26.09
C PHE A 252 -10.09 1.35 -27.06
N SER A 253 -10.79 2.47 -27.00
CA SER A 253 -10.41 3.65 -27.77
C SER A 253 -9.18 4.34 -27.15
N TRP A 254 -8.34 4.96 -27.99
CA TRP A 254 -7.18 5.73 -27.53
C TRP A 254 -7.57 6.87 -26.57
N GLN A 255 -8.73 7.46 -26.81
CA GLN A 255 -9.26 8.54 -25.98
C GLN A 255 -9.58 8.06 -24.56
N ASN A 256 -10.18 6.87 -24.41
CA ASN A 256 -10.46 6.26 -23.11
C ASN A 256 -9.15 5.90 -22.39
N ILE A 257 -8.19 5.30 -23.09
CA ILE A 257 -6.89 4.94 -22.52
C ILE A 257 -6.17 6.18 -21.96
N HIS A 258 -6.15 7.28 -22.73
CA HIS A 258 -5.51 8.53 -22.27
C HIS A 258 -6.21 9.14 -21.07
N ALA A 259 -7.55 9.14 -21.02
CA ALA A 259 -8.30 9.67 -19.89
C ALA A 259 -8.12 8.83 -18.59
N LEU A 260 -7.88 7.52 -18.74
CA LEU A 260 -7.77 6.58 -17.62
C LEU A 260 -6.34 6.32 -17.14
N TRP A 261 -5.33 6.96 -17.76
CA TRP A 261 -3.93 6.75 -17.41
C TRP A 261 -3.65 6.98 -15.91
N LEU A 262 -4.08 8.13 -15.38
CA LEU A 262 -3.84 8.49 -13.99
C LEU A 262 -4.63 7.61 -13.00
N PRO A 263 -5.94 7.35 -13.19
CA PRO A 263 -6.66 6.37 -12.39
C PRO A 263 -6.02 4.98 -12.40
N ALA A 264 -5.58 4.50 -13.56
CA ALA A 264 -4.93 3.19 -13.68
C ALA A 264 -3.58 3.15 -12.95
N ALA A 265 -2.78 4.21 -13.07
CA ALA A 265 -1.50 4.33 -12.36
C ALA A 265 -1.71 4.35 -10.83
N THR A 266 -2.75 5.03 -10.34
CA THR A 266 -3.09 5.04 -8.92
C THR A 266 -3.53 3.67 -8.42
N LEU A 267 -4.36 2.95 -9.20
CA LEU A 267 -4.73 1.56 -8.89
C LEU A 267 -3.50 0.65 -8.84
N ALA A 268 -2.57 0.78 -9.80
CA ALA A 268 -1.35 -0.01 -9.83
C ALA A 268 -0.44 0.29 -8.62
N LEU A 269 -0.24 1.56 -8.31
CA LEU A 269 0.59 1.97 -7.19
C LEU A 269 0.00 1.50 -5.86
N LEU A 270 -1.29 1.75 -5.62
CA LEU A 270 -1.99 1.33 -4.40
C LEU A 270 -1.99 -0.20 -4.27
N GLY A 271 -2.32 -0.92 -5.35
CA GLY A 271 -2.32 -2.38 -5.37
C GLY A 271 -0.94 -2.97 -5.10
N SER A 272 0.12 -2.36 -5.64
CA SER A 272 1.49 -2.80 -5.39
C SER A 272 1.91 -2.60 -3.94
N ILE A 273 1.57 -1.45 -3.33
CA ILE A 273 1.86 -1.16 -1.92
C ILE A 273 1.17 -2.16 -1.02
N GLU A 274 -0.14 -2.34 -1.20
CA GLU A 274 -0.96 -3.18 -0.34
C GLU A 274 -0.56 -4.66 -0.47
N SER A 275 -0.34 -5.14 -1.69
CA SER A 275 0.10 -6.52 -1.93
C SER A 275 1.45 -6.81 -1.28
N LEU A 276 2.45 -5.95 -1.48
CA LEU A 276 3.78 -6.19 -0.91
C LEU A 276 3.84 -5.95 0.60
N LEU A 277 3.00 -5.07 1.14
CA LEU A 277 2.81 -4.95 2.59
C LEU A 277 2.19 -6.23 3.17
N CYS A 278 1.16 -6.75 2.53
CA CYS A 278 0.52 -8.01 2.90
C CYS A 278 1.51 -9.17 2.85
N ALA A 279 2.33 -9.28 1.80
CA ALA A 279 3.35 -10.31 1.67
C ALA A 279 4.43 -10.22 2.78
N ARG A 280 4.83 -9.01 3.18
CA ARG A 280 5.76 -8.82 4.32
C ARG A 280 5.17 -9.26 5.64
N ILE A 281 3.90 -8.95 5.91
CA ILE A 281 3.20 -9.40 7.11
C ILE A 281 3.11 -10.92 7.11
N ALA A 282 2.81 -11.52 5.96
CA ALA A 282 2.82 -12.97 5.78
C ALA A 282 4.18 -13.59 6.10
N ASP A 283 5.27 -13.03 5.59
CA ASP A 283 6.63 -13.48 5.88
C ASP A 283 6.95 -13.43 7.38
N GLN A 284 6.60 -12.33 8.05
CA GLN A 284 6.81 -12.18 9.49
C GLN A 284 6.06 -13.23 10.30
N MET A 285 4.81 -13.51 9.94
CA MET A 285 4.01 -14.54 10.60
C MET A 285 4.55 -15.95 10.33
N MET A 286 5.06 -16.20 9.13
CA MET A 286 5.62 -17.49 8.73
C MET A 286 7.04 -17.72 9.23
N ALA A 287 7.78 -16.68 9.61
CA ALA A 287 9.19 -16.76 10.01
C ALA A 287 9.47 -17.75 11.15
N GLN A 288 8.49 -18.00 12.03
CA GLN A 288 8.59 -18.96 13.14
C GLN A 288 8.13 -20.38 12.76
N THR A 289 7.73 -20.61 11.52
CA THR A 289 7.29 -21.92 11.05
C THR A 289 8.40 -22.63 10.25
N PRO A 290 8.39 -23.96 10.17
CA PRO A 290 9.34 -24.71 9.35
C PRO A 290 9.28 -24.36 7.85
N TYR A 291 8.23 -23.70 7.42
CA TYR A 291 7.94 -23.33 6.03
C TYR A 291 8.17 -21.83 5.77
N GLY A 292 8.76 -21.12 6.75
CA GLY A 292 9.06 -19.70 6.65
C GLY A 292 10.04 -19.43 5.52
N ASP A 293 9.60 -18.64 4.54
CA ASP A 293 10.38 -18.21 3.39
C ASP A 293 9.98 -16.77 3.03
N ARG A 294 10.89 -16.04 2.40
CA ARG A 294 10.60 -14.69 1.94
C ARG A 294 9.84 -14.72 0.62
N HIS A 295 8.88 -13.81 0.48
CA HIS A 295 8.20 -13.61 -0.79
C HIS A 295 9.16 -13.05 -1.86
N ASP A 296 8.87 -13.36 -3.12
CA ASP A 296 9.45 -12.65 -4.26
C ASP A 296 8.52 -11.50 -4.66
N ALA A 297 8.95 -10.27 -4.36
CA ALA A 297 8.17 -9.07 -4.62
C ALA A 297 7.86 -8.85 -6.11
N ASN A 298 8.78 -9.22 -7.00
CA ASN A 298 8.59 -9.03 -8.44
C ASN A 298 7.64 -10.08 -9.01
N GLN A 299 7.79 -11.35 -8.58
CA GLN A 299 6.86 -12.41 -8.95
C GLN A 299 5.45 -12.11 -8.45
N GLU A 300 5.32 -11.54 -7.24
CA GLU A 300 4.04 -11.12 -6.66
C GLU A 300 3.38 -10.03 -7.50
N LEU A 301 4.12 -8.98 -7.89
CA LEU A 301 3.60 -7.93 -8.77
C LEU A 301 3.16 -8.47 -10.14
N MET A 302 3.91 -9.42 -10.71
CA MET A 302 3.51 -10.04 -11.98
C MET A 302 2.20 -10.81 -11.85
N ALA A 303 2.02 -11.56 -10.76
CA ALA A 303 0.77 -12.30 -10.50
C ALA A 303 -0.42 -11.36 -10.29
N GLN A 304 -0.22 -10.29 -9.50
CA GLN A 304 -1.22 -9.23 -9.31
C GLN A 304 -1.57 -8.55 -10.65
N GLY A 305 -0.56 -8.31 -11.49
CA GLY A 305 -0.74 -7.76 -12.83
C GLY A 305 -1.63 -8.65 -13.69
N ILE A 306 -1.32 -9.94 -13.77
CA ILE A 306 -2.12 -10.92 -14.54
C ILE A 306 -3.55 -11.00 -13.98
N ALA A 307 -3.70 -11.02 -12.66
CA ALA A 307 -5.01 -11.05 -12.04
C ALA A 307 -5.86 -9.83 -12.40
N ASN A 308 -5.28 -8.63 -12.35
CA ASN A 308 -5.99 -7.38 -12.70
C ASN A 308 -6.20 -7.19 -14.21
N ILE A 309 -5.45 -7.90 -15.07
CA ILE A 309 -5.74 -7.97 -16.52
C ILE A 309 -6.97 -8.86 -16.75
N VAL A 310 -7.05 -10.01 -16.11
CA VAL A 310 -8.07 -11.04 -16.40
C VAL A 310 -9.40 -10.76 -15.71
N THR A 311 -9.36 -10.46 -14.41
CA THR A 311 -10.55 -10.40 -13.55
C THR A 311 -11.63 -9.41 -14.03
N PRO A 312 -11.33 -8.19 -14.49
CA PRO A 312 -12.36 -7.23 -14.85
C PRO A 312 -13.20 -7.65 -16.05
N PHE A 313 -12.65 -8.42 -16.99
CA PHE A 313 -13.40 -8.93 -18.15
C PHE A 313 -14.51 -9.95 -17.77
N PHE A 314 -14.39 -10.53 -16.59
CA PHE A 314 -15.40 -11.43 -16.02
C PHE A 314 -16.23 -10.72 -14.93
N GLY A 315 -16.46 -9.43 -15.08
CA GLY A 315 -17.28 -8.64 -14.18
C GLY A 315 -16.69 -8.37 -12.80
N GLY A 316 -15.40 -8.67 -12.58
CA GLY A 316 -14.73 -8.40 -11.33
C GLY A 316 -14.20 -6.95 -11.22
N MET A 317 -13.84 -6.56 -10.00
CA MET A 317 -13.23 -5.28 -9.65
C MET A 317 -11.70 -5.43 -9.44
N PRO A 318 -10.94 -4.33 -9.29
CA PRO A 318 -9.52 -4.40 -8.97
C PRO A 318 -9.23 -5.25 -7.73
N ALA A 319 -8.15 -6.03 -7.82
CA ALA A 319 -7.73 -6.98 -6.79
C ALA A 319 -6.31 -6.73 -6.32
N THR A 320 -6.03 -7.10 -5.07
CA THR A 320 -4.68 -7.10 -4.48
C THR A 320 -4.56 -8.18 -3.42
N GLY A 321 -3.38 -8.35 -2.82
CA GLY A 321 -3.20 -9.18 -1.65
C GLY A 321 -3.92 -8.59 -0.43
N THR A 322 -4.72 -9.39 0.25
CA THR A 322 -5.57 -8.92 1.36
C THR A 322 -5.02 -9.35 2.71
N ILE A 323 -4.66 -8.39 3.57
CA ILE A 323 -4.04 -8.65 4.88
C ILE A 323 -4.94 -9.52 5.76
N ALA A 324 -6.21 -9.15 5.92
CA ALA A 324 -7.14 -9.87 6.81
C ALA A 324 -7.30 -11.35 6.44
N ARG A 325 -7.44 -11.65 5.14
CA ARG A 325 -7.55 -13.04 4.65
C ARG A 325 -6.24 -13.79 4.80
N THR A 326 -5.11 -13.16 4.49
CA THR A 326 -3.77 -13.74 4.62
C THR A 326 -3.44 -14.07 6.08
N VAL A 327 -3.72 -13.15 7.02
CA VAL A 327 -3.57 -13.39 8.46
C VAL A 327 -4.47 -14.55 8.92
N THR A 328 -5.71 -14.60 8.45
CA THR A 328 -6.63 -15.71 8.74
C THR A 328 -6.10 -17.03 8.20
N ASN A 329 -5.56 -17.05 6.98
CA ASN A 329 -4.94 -18.23 6.37
C ASN A 329 -3.82 -18.79 7.24
N VAL A 330 -2.84 -17.95 7.60
CA VAL A 330 -1.69 -18.36 8.40
C VAL A 330 -2.11 -18.82 9.80
N LYS A 331 -3.03 -18.10 10.46
CA LYS A 331 -3.53 -18.48 11.80
C LYS A 331 -4.26 -19.82 11.82
N ASN A 332 -4.89 -20.21 10.70
CA ASN A 332 -5.55 -21.51 10.56
C ASN A 332 -4.63 -22.61 9.99
N GLY A 333 -3.32 -22.35 9.92
CA GLY A 333 -2.33 -23.34 9.56
C GLY A 333 -2.02 -23.45 8.06
N GLY A 334 -2.54 -22.54 7.24
CA GLY A 334 -2.17 -22.45 5.83
C GLY A 334 -0.67 -22.18 5.66
N ASN A 335 -0.03 -22.97 4.82
CA ASN A 335 1.42 -22.94 4.67
C ASN A 335 1.89 -23.02 3.21
N SER A 336 0.96 -23.08 2.27
CA SER A 336 1.25 -23.10 0.84
C SER A 336 0.18 -22.38 0.02
N PRO A 337 0.44 -22.05 -1.26
CA PRO A 337 -0.55 -21.45 -2.15
C PRO A 337 -1.79 -22.32 -2.39
N ILE A 338 -1.75 -23.62 -2.05
CA ILE A 338 -2.91 -24.51 -2.13
C ILE A 338 -4.06 -24.02 -1.27
N ALA A 339 -3.78 -23.42 -0.09
CA ALA A 339 -4.82 -22.82 0.74
C ALA A 339 -5.60 -21.72 -0.01
N GLY A 340 -4.91 -20.89 -0.80
CA GLY A 340 -5.55 -19.87 -1.61
C GLY A 340 -6.33 -20.43 -2.81
N ILE A 341 -5.87 -21.52 -3.41
CA ILE A 341 -6.62 -22.25 -4.44
C ILE A 341 -7.91 -22.82 -3.83
N VAL A 342 -7.80 -23.47 -2.67
CA VAL A 342 -8.98 -24.01 -1.95
C VAL A 342 -9.96 -22.89 -1.54
N HIS A 343 -9.43 -21.73 -1.11
CA HIS A 343 -10.24 -20.54 -0.84
C HIS A 343 -11.08 -20.14 -2.07
N ALA A 344 -10.47 -20.02 -3.24
CA ALA A 344 -11.16 -19.67 -4.47
C ALA A 344 -12.23 -20.72 -4.86
N LEU A 345 -11.91 -22.01 -4.76
CA LEU A 345 -12.83 -23.10 -5.01
C LEU A 345 -13.99 -23.15 -4.00
N THR A 346 -13.72 -22.85 -2.73
CA THR A 346 -14.75 -22.73 -1.70
C THR A 346 -15.73 -21.63 -2.02
N LEU A 347 -15.26 -20.44 -2.41
CA LEU A 347 -16.13 -19.34 -2.83
C LEU A 347 -16.96 -19.71 -4.07
N LEU A 348 -16.35 -20.34 -5.05
CA LEU A 348 -17.05 -20.80 -6.25
C LEU A 348 -18.16 -21.78 -5.89
N MET A 349 -17.89 -22.74 -5.01
CA MET A 349 -18.89 -23.70 -4.53
C MET A 349 -20.02 -23.01 -3.76
N VAL A 350 -19.70 -22.06 -2.89
CA VAL A 350 -20.70 -21.29 -2.13
C VAL A 350 -21.59 -20.47 -3.08
N VAL A 351 -21.01 -19.80 -4.08
CA VAL A 351 -21.79 -19.08 -5.09
C VAL A 351 -22.73 -20.03 -5.83
N TRP A 352 -22.27 -21.21 -6.19
CA TRP A 352 -23.07 -22.17 -6.95
C TRP A 352 -24.25 -22.75 -6.16
N VAL A 353 -24.03 -23.04 -4.86
CA VAL A 353 -25.01 -23.72 -4.00
C VAL A 353 -25.84 -22.74 -3.18
N ALA A 354 -25.26 -21.67 -2.68
CA ALA A 354 -25.87 -20.75 -1.71
C ALA A 354 -26.25 -19.37 -2.30
N ALA A 355 -26.13 -19.18 -3.62
CA ALA A 355 -26.53 -17.92 -4.26
C ALA A 355 -27.98 -17.46 -3.91
N PRO A 356 -28.99 -18.35 -3.87
CA PRO A 356 -30.33 -17.95 -3.48
C PRO A 356 -30.41 -17.42 -2.04
N LEU A 357 -29.67 -18.03 -1.10
CA LEU A 357 -29.65 -17.62 0.31
C LEU A 357 -28.93 -16.29 0.52
N ALA A 358 -27.98 -15.96 -0.33
CA ALA A 358 -27.25 -14.71 -0.26
C ALA A 358 -28.11 -13.50 -0.65
N GLY A 359 -29.18 -13.69 -1.40
CA GLY A 359 -30.17 -12.65 -1.71
C GLY A 359 -30.85 -12.08 -0.46
N ASP A 360 -31.08 -12.90 0.56
CA ASP A 360 -31.77 -12.50 1.80
C ASP A 360 -30.86 -11.74 2.79
N ILE A 361 -29.61 -11.56 2.48
CA ILE A 361 -28.67 -10.85 3.36
C ILE A 361 -29.04 -9.37 3.43
N PRO A 362 -29.30 -8.81 4.63
CA PRO A 362 -29.60 -7.40 4.79
C PRO A 362 -28.38 -6.51 4.57
N LEU A 363 -28.53 -5.39 3.87
CA LEU A 363 -27.49 -4.40 3.67
C LEU A 363 -27.03 -3.75 4.99
N ALA A 364 -27.95 -3.63 5.94
CA ALA A 364 -27.68 -3.20 7.31
C ALA A 364 -26.62 -4.07 8.02
N VAL A 365 -26.66 -5.39 7.80
CA VAL A 365 -25.66 -6.34 8.34
C VAL A 365 -24.30 -6.15 7.67
N LEU A 366 -24.28 -6.00 6.35
CA LEU A 366 -23.05 -5.77 5.59
C LEU A 366 -22.39 -4.43 5.96
N SER A 367 -23.20 -3.38 6.18
CA SER A 367 -22.69 -2.07 6.61
C SER A 367 -22.06 -2.13 8.00
N ALA A 368 -22.64 -2.86 8.95
CA ALA A 368 -22.06 -3.08 10.27
C ALA A 368 -20.71 -3.82 10.19
N ILE A 369 -20.61 -4.84 9.33
CA ILE A 369 -19.37 -5.57 9.06
C ILE A 369 -18.32 -4.61 8.47
N LEU A 370 -18.68 -3.78 7.48
CA LEU A 370 -17.76 -2.84 6.85
C LEU A 370 -17.29 -1.73 7.80
N MET A 371 -18.18 -1.18 8.63
CA MET A 371 -17.78 -0.21 9.66
C MET A 371 -16.76 -0.81 10.63
N PHE A 372 -16.98 -2.04 11.05
CA PHE A 372 -16.05 -2.76 11.91
C PHE A 372 -14.70 -3.03 11.22
N VAL A 373 -14.72 -3.44 9.95
CA VAL A 373 -13.50 -3.66 9.16
C VAL A 373 -12.75 -2.36 8.94
N ALA A 374 -13.44 -1.27 8.60
CA ALA A 374 -12.85 0.05 8.41
C ALA A 374 -12.16 0.55 9.69
N TRP A 375 -12.82 0.38 10.84
CA TRP A 375 -12.20 0.69 12.13
C TRP A 375 -10.92 -0.10 12.38
N ASN A 376 -10.92 -1.41 12.11
CA ASN A 376 -9.75 -2.27 12.30
C ASN A 376 -8.64 -2.06 11.26
N MET A 377 -8.97 -1.49 10.10
CA MET A 377 -7.99 -1.14 9.07
C MET A 377 -7.20 0.11 9.43
N GLY A 378 -7.81 1.02 10.20
CA GLY A 378 -7.16 2.27 10.60
C GLY A 378 -6.07 2.06 11.64
N GLU A 379 -4.94 2.71 11.42
CA GLU A 379 -3.78 2.79 12.33
C GLU A 379 -3.98 3.94 13.35
N TRP A 380 -5.09 3.93 14.08
CA TRP A 380 -5.52 5.02 14.98
C TRP A 380 -4.51 5.35 16.08
N ARG A 381 -3.69 4.38 16.49
CA ARG A 381 -2.65 4.56 17.50
C ARG A 381 -1.61 5.58 17.08
N GLU A 382 -1.30 5.67 15.79
CA GLU A 382 -0.35 6.63 15.25
C GLU A 382 -0.83 8.09 15.43
N PHE A 383 -2.15 8.31 15.34
CA PHE A 383 -2.73 9.64 15.62
C PHE A 383 -2.66 10.01 17.10
N VAL A 384 -2.84 9.05 17.99
CA VAL A 384 -2.71 9.27 19.45
C VAL A 384 -1.26 9.63 19.82
N HIS A 385 -0.28 8.98 19.18
CA HIS A 385 1.14 9.18 19.44
C HIS A 385 1.79 10.22 18.51
N LEU A 386 0.99 10.96 17.73
CA LEU A 386 1.48 11.89 16.70
C LEU A 386 2.51 12.90 17.24
N ARG A 387 2.36 13.35 18.50
CA ARG A 387 3.28 14.30 19.14
C ARG A 387 4.70 13.75 19.36
N GLN A 388 4.88 12.43 19.37
CA GLN A 388 6.18 11.79 19.55
C GLN A 388 7.03 11.78 18.27
N PHE A 389 6.42 12.01 17.12
CA PHE A 389 7.10 12.02 15.83
C PHE A 389 7.63 13.42 15.48
N ARG A 390 8.64 13.47 14.62
CA ARG A 390 9.21 14.71 14.10
C ARG A 390 8.21 15.43 13.18
N LEU A 391 8.33 16.75 13.11
CA LEU A 391 7.40 17.60 12.33
C LEU A 391 7.20 17.15 10.88
N PRO A 392 8.23 16.78 10.08
CA PRO A 392 8.01 16.34 8.70
C PRO A 392 7.14 15.08 8.59
N TYR A 393 7.33 14.10 9.49
CA TYR A 393 6.51 12.90 9.54
C TYR A 393 5.04 13.25 9.83
N ARG A 394 4.80 14.08 10.86
CA ARG A 394 3.46 14.53 11.24
C ARG A 394 2.77 15.28 10.11
N ALA A 395 3.48 16.21 9.48
CA ALA A 395 2.96 17.01 8.38
C ALA A 395 2.59 16.14 7.18
N THR A 396 3.44 15.21 6.77
CA THR A 396 3.16 14.27 5.68
C THR A 396 1.96 13.38 6.00
N LEU A 397 1.90 12.77 7.20
CA LEU A 397 0.79 11.90 7.60
C LEU A 397 -0.54 12.65 7.60
N LEU A 398 -0.59 13.84 8.23
CA LEU A 398 -1.80 14.65 8.30
C LEU A 398 -2.22 15.20 6.92
N ALA A 399 -1.27 15.65 6.12
CA ALA A 399 -1.56 16.14 4.77
C ALA A 399 -2.16 15.03 3.91
N VAL A 400 -1.54 13.84 3.89
CA VAL A 400 -2.05 12.69 3.14
C VAL A 400 -3.43 12.27 3.66
N PHE A 401 -3.62 12.19 4.98
CA PHE A 401 -4.91 11.86 5.58
C PHE A 401 -6.01 12.84 5.15
N VAL A 402 -5.77 14.14 5.32
CA VAL A 402 -6.76 15.18 4.97
C VAL A 402 -7.04 15.20 3.46
N LEU A 403 -6.01 15.10 2.63
CA LEU A 403 -6.18 15.06 1.17
C LEU A 403 -6.95 13.81 0.72
N THR A 404 -6.71 12.66 1.35
CA THR A 404 -7.46 11.43 1.05
C THR A 404 -8.94 11.59 1.35
N VAL A 405 -9.28 12.23 2.48
CA VAL A 405 -10.68 12.40 2.91
C VAL A 405 -11.39 13.49 2.12
N VAL A 406 -10.73 14.63 1.91
CA VAL A 406 -11.40 15.87 1.44
C VAL A 406 -11.32 16.06 -0.08
N VAL A 407 -10.21 15.63 -0.69
CA VAL A 407 -9.97 15.90 -2.12
C VAL A 407 -10.13 14.64 -2.94
N ASP A 408 -9.08 13.82 -2.99
CA ASP A 408 -9.03 12.58 -3.76
C ASP A 408 -7.82 11.75 -3.29
N LEU A 409 -7.96 10.43 -3.31
CA LEU A 409 -6.89 9.51 -2.96
C LEU A 409 -5.68 9.64 -3.90
N THR A 410 -5.92 9.88 -5.19
CA THR A 410 -4.85 10.06 -6.20
C THR A 410 -3.96 11.24 -5.82
N VAL A 411 -4.57 12.40 -5.57
CA VAL A 411 -3.87 13.61 -5.16
C VAL A 411 -3.14 13.41 -3.83
N ALA A 412 -3.76 12.69 -2.89
CA ALA A 412 -3.14 12.42 -1.59
C ALA A 412 -1.86 11.60 -1.72
N VAL A 413 -1.86 10.56 -2.56
CA VAL A 413 -0.69 9.71 -2.81
C VAL A 413 0.42 10.49 -3.54
N GLU A 414 0.07 11.29 -4.56
CA GLU A 414 1.03 12.13 -5.29
C GLU A 414 1.70 13.15 -4.37
N VAL A 415 0.91 13.93 -3.63
CA VAL A 415 1.43 14.92 -2.67
C VAL A 415 2.26 14.24 -1.57
N GLY A 416 1.79 13.09 -1.07
CA GLY A 416 2.50 12.32 -0.07
C GLY A 416 3.87 11.85 -0.57
N LEU A 417 3.95 11.36 -1.79
CA LEU A 417 5.21 10.90 -2.40
C LEU A 417 6.16 12.09 -2.63
N ILE A 418 5.66 13.22 -3.15
CA ILE A 418 6.46 14.43 -3.33
C ILE A 418 6.99 14.94 -1.98
N ALA A 419 6.12 15.06 -0.97
CA ALA A 419 6.53 15.49 0.37
C ALA A 419 7.58 14.56 0.98
N ALA A 420 7.46 13.28 0.74
CA ALA A 420 8.42 12.28 1.18
C ALA A 420 9.78 12.42 0.50
N CYS A 421 9.80 12.61 -0.82
CA CYS A 421 11.02 12.86 -1.59
C CYS A 421 11.71 14.15 -1.11
N LEU A 422 10.95 15.23 -0.96
CA LEU A 422 11.49 16.50 -0.44
C LEU A 422 12.06 16.33 0.97
N THR A 423 11.33 15.68 1.87
CA THR A 423 11.80 15.41 3.24
C THR A 423 13.11 14.60 3.24
N PHE A 424 13.19 13.59 2.35
CA PHE A 424 14.40 12.78 2.20
C PHE A 424 15.59 13.63 1.72
N ILE A 425 15.38 14.44 0.67
CA ILE A 425 16.40 15.34 0.13
C ILE A 425 16.91 16.30 1.21
N PHE A 426 16.01 16.98 1.92
CA PHE A 426 16.37 17.88 3.02
C PHE A 426 17.13 17.16 4.13
N ARG A 427 16.73 15.94 4.46
CA ARG A 427 17.38 15.15 5.51
C ARG A 427 18.79 14.72 5.12
N ILE A 428 18.98 14.29 3.88
CA ILE A 428 20.33 13.94 3.37
C ILE A 428 21.20 15.18 3.28
N SER A 429 20.66 16.30 2.77
CA SER A 429 21.39 17.57 2.73
C SER A 429 21.85 18.03 4.13
N SER A 430 20.98 17.90 5.13
CA SER A 430 21.32 18.29 6.52
C SER A 430 22.38 17.40 7.19
N LEU A 431 22.65 16.22 6.66
CA LEU A 431 23.73 15.33 7.11
C LEU A 431 25.06 15.68 6.46
N SER A 432 25.02 16.41 5.35
CA SER A 432 26.23 16.91 4.67
C SER A 432 26.73 18.16 5.38
N ARG A 433 28.02 18.21 5.69
CA ARG A 433 28.64 19.29 6.46
C ARG A 433 30.02 19.57 5.95
N ALA A 434 30.40 20.85 5.98
CA ALA A 434 31.78 21.31 5.84
C ALA A 434 32.28 21.67 7.25
N GLU A 435 33.12 20.83 7.84
CA GLU A 435 33.72 21.06 9.15
C GLU A 435 35.05 21.77 8.96
N ALA A 436 35.19 22.96 9.55
CA ALA A 436 36.48 23.69 9.54
C ALA A 436 37.48 22.94 10.44
N ILE A 437 38.64 22.67 9.89
CA ILE A 437 39.78 22.07 10.61
C ILE A 437 40.73 23.18 10.99
N ASN A 438 41.10 23.28 12.28
CA ASN A 438 42.08 24.25 12.75
C ASN A 438 43.47 23.84 12.26
N VAL A 439 44.09 24.71 11.45
CA VAL A 439 45.47 24.57 10.98
C VAL A 439 46.29 25.70 11.60
N ALA A 440 47.40 25.37 12.21
CA ALA A 440 48.31 26.36 12.85
C ALA A 440 49.11 27.19 11.85
N MET A 441 48.53 27.53 10.70
CA MET A 441 49.17 28.34 9.64
C MET A 441 48.28 29.56 9.32
N SER A 442 48.90 30.73 9.23
CA SER A 442 48.18 31.95 8.86
C SER A 442 47.75 31.92 7.38
N ASN A 443 46.56 32.41 7.10
CA ASN A 443 45.97 32.51 5.74
C ASN A 443 45.77 31.17 5.01
N VAL A 444 45.59 30.07 5.77
CA VAL A 444 45.19 28.75 5.27
C VAL A 444 43.86 28.38 5.91
N LEU A 445 42.89 27.96 5.10
CA LEU A 445 41.64 27.37 5.56
C LEU A 445 41.60 25.89 5.19
N ALA A 446 41.09 25.10 6.08
CA ALA A 446 40.94 23.67 5.84
C ALA A 446 39.54 23.22 6.25
N TYR A 447 38.93 22.41 5.39
CA TYR A 447 37.57 21.88 5.60
C TYR A 447 37.55 20.39 5.33
N ARG A 448 36.84 19.65 6.19
CA ARG A 448 36.45 18.27 5.95
C ARG A 448 35.02 18.24 5.47
N LEU A 449 34.80 17.69 4.28
CA LEU A 449 33.46 17.47 3.75
C LEU A 449 32.96 16.09 4.18
N ASN A 450 31.84 16.07 4.95
CA ASN A 450 31.20 14.86 5.45
C ASN A 450 29.88 14.62 4.70
N GLY A 451 29.54 13.36 4.47
CA GLY A 451 28.23 12.96 3.93
C GLY A 451 28.19 12.85 2.41
N ALA A 452 27.31 13.58 1.73
CA ALA A 452 27.15 13.55 0.28
C ALA A 452 27.16 14.97 -0.30
N LEU A 453 27.95 15.20 -1.33
CA LEU A 453 27.97 16.45 -2.08
C LEU A 453 27.14 16.29 -3.36
N PHE A 454 25.94 16.84 -3.35
CA PHE A 454 24.96 16.72 -4.43
C PHE A 454 24.19 18.05 -4.58
N PHE A 455 23.30 18.15 -5.58
CA PHE A 455 22.62 19.40 -5.92
C PHE A 455 22.04 20.17 -4.71
N ALA A 456 21.56 19.48 -3.67
CA ALA A 456 21.00 20.13 -2.48
C ALA A 456 22.04 20.47 -1.39
N ALA A 457 23.32 20.15 -1.60
CA ALA A 457 24.42 20.41 -0.68
C ALA A 457 25.52 21.30 -1.29
N VAL A 458 25.32 21.83 -2.50
CA VAL A 458 26.27 22.67 -3.24
C VAL A 458 26.64 23.93 -2.46
N ALA A 459 25.69 24.51 -1.72
CA ALA A 459 25.93 25.69 -0.88
C ALA A 459 27.09 25.52 0.11
N LEU A 460 27.44 24.29 0.52
CA LEU A 460 28.60 24.03 1.37
C LEU A 460 29.94 24.40 0.70
N VAL A 461 30.02 24.20 -0.61
CA VAL A 461 31.21 24.53 -1.40
C VAL A 461 31.22 26.03 -1.74
N GLU A 462 30.03 26.60 -2.04
CA GLU A 462 29.86 28.03 -2.28
C GLU A 462 30.26 28.86 -1.05
N ASP A 463 29.86 28.42 0.15
CA ASP A 463 30.27 29.05 1.42
C ASP A 463 31.81 29.03 1.65
N ILE A 464 32.48 27.99 1.13
CA ILE A 464 33.98 27.92 1.17
C ILE A 464 34.56 28.86 0.14
N GLU A 465 33.96 28.93 -1.08
CA GLU A 465 34.40 29.82 -2.16
C GLU A 465 34.34 31.30 -1.75
N ASP A 466 33.29 31.69 -1.03
CA ASP A 466 33.12 33.07 -0.52
C ASP A 466 34.17 33.45 0.53
N LYS A 467 34.70 32.46 1.27
CA LYS A 467 35.67 32.64 2.36
C LYS A 467 37.11 32.36 1.97
N LEU A 468 37.42 32.27 0.68
CA LEU A 468 38.77 31.92 0.21
C LEU A 468 39.85 32.79 0.86
N PRO A 469 40.89 32.19 1.47
CA PRO A 469 42.02 32.89 2.08
C PRO A 469 42.97 33.36 1.01
N SER A 470 44.04 34.04 1.42
CA SER A 470 45.05 34.54 0.47
C SER A 470 46.16 33.54 0.13
N LYS A 471 46.27 32.40 0.85
CA LYS A 471 47.39 31.45 0.64
C LYS A 471 46.91 30.11 0.10
N ALA A 472 46.14 29.35 0.86
CA ALA A 472 45.69 28.01 0.45
C ALA A 472 44.39 27.57 1.12
N VAL A 473 43.62 26.72 0.41
CA VAL A 473 42.49 25.96 0.95
C VAL A 473 42.78 24.47 0.84
N VAL A 474 42.52 23.73 1.92
CA VAL A 474 42.60 22.27 1.95
C VAL A 474 41.22 21.68 2.09
N LEU A 475 40.84 20.81 1.16
CA LEU A 475 39.59 20.06 1.21
C LEU A 475 39.88 18.59 1.51
N ASP A 476 39.50 18.14 2.68
CA ASP A 476 39.52 16.72 3.04
C ASP A 476 38.21 16.04 2.65
N LEU A 477 38.26 15.22 1.60
CA LEU A 477 37.13 14.44 1.06
C LEU A 477 37.13 13.00 1.59
N SER A 478 37.95 12.65 2.57
CA SER A 478 38.07 11.28 3.10
C SER A 478 36.75 10.75 3.69
N SER A 479 35.94 11.64 4.26
CA SER A 479 34.63 11.35 4.85
C SER A 479 33.42 11.56 3.91
N LEU A 480 33.69 11.90 2.65
CA LEU A 480 32.66 12.09 1.64
C LEU A 480 32.28 10.75 1.02
N LEU A 481 31.00 10.40 1.09
CA LEU A 481 30.48 9.11 0.63
C LEU A 481 30.09 9.12 -0.85
N TYR A 482 29.63 10.28 -1.34
CA TYR A 482 29.03 10.41 -2.67
C TYR A 482 29.19 11.83 -3.21
N ILE A 483 29.46 11.96 -4.51
CA ILE A 483 29.42 13.22 -5.27
C ILE A 483 28.58 12.97 -6.53
N ASP A 484 27.65 13.88 -6.85
CA ASP A 484 26.95 13.92 -8.14
C ASP A 484 27.60 14.96 -9.08
N SER A 485 27.02 15.13 -10.28
CA SER A 485 27.49 16.12 -11.24
C SER A 485 27.45 17.56 -10.70
N SER A 486 26.42 17.93 -9.95
CA SER A 486 26.29 19.28 -9.37
C SER A 486 27.36 19.55 -8.31
N GLY A 487 27.69 18.55 -7.49
CA GLY A 487 28.77 18.63 -6.53
C GLY A 487 30.15 18.74 -7.21
N ALA A 488 30.33 18.01 -8.31
CA ALA A 488 31.58 18.12 -9.10
C ALA A 488 31.70 19.49 -9.76
N ASP A 489 30.62 20.04 -10.32
CA ASP A 489 30.60 21.38 -10.92
C ASP A 489 30.91 22.47 -9.89
N ALA A 490 30.38 22.36 -8.66
CA ALA A 490 30.70 23.27 -7.58
C ALA A 490 32.18 23.23 -7.18
N LEU A 491 32.78 22.04 -7.11
CA LEU A 491 34.23 21.91 -6.87
C LEU A 491 35.05 22.46 -8.03
N GLN A 492 34.59 22.35 -9.28
CA GLN A 492 35.24 23.00 -10.43
C GLN A 492 35.14 24.52 -10.36
N ALA A 493 34.01 25.07 -9.93
CA ALA A 493 33.85 26.50 -9.73
C ALA A 493 34.81 27.02 -8.67
N LEU A 494 34.87 26.32 -7.52
CA LEU A 494 35.86 26.64 -6.46
C LEU A 494 37.30 26.60 -6.97
N ALA A 495 37.67 25.58 -7.77
CA ALA A 495 39.00 25.47 -8.35
C ALA A 495 39.36 26.66 -9.27
N ARG A 496 38.41 27.04 -10.16
CA ARG A 496 38.56 28.20 -11.06
C ARG A 496 38.69 29.52 -10.29
N THR A 497 37.93 29.69 -9.24
CA THR A 497 37.95 30.90 -8.42
C THR A 497 39.22 30.95 -7.58
N SER A 498 39.70 29.82 -7.07
CA SER A 498 40.97 29.70 -6.38
C SER A 498 42.14 30.06 -7.31
N GLU A 499 42.11 29.58 -8.54
CA GLU A 499 43.12 29.92 -9.56
C GLU A 499 43.13 31.42 -9.86
N LYS A 500 41.99 32.04 -10.10
CA LYS A 500 41.85 33.48 -10.35
C LYS A 500 42.37 34.35 -9.18
N LYS A 501 42.19 33.87 -7.94
CA LYS A 501 42.64 34.57 -6.72
C LYS A 501 44.07 34.17 -6.30
N HIS A 502 44.76 33.34 -7.08
CA HIS A 502 46.09 32.78 -6.78
C HIS A 502 46.14 32.01 -5.44
N VAL A 503 45.03 31.35 -5.07
CA VAL A 503 44.93 30.52 -3.88
C VAL A 503 45.21 29.07 -4.25
N ARG A 504 46.11 28.40 -3.54
CA ARG A 504 46.35 26.95 -3.77
C ARG A 504 45.17 26.13 -3.25
N LEU A 505 44.64 25.23 -4.08
CA LEU A 505 43.60 24.31 -3.68
C LEU A 505 44.17 22.89 -3.57
N ILE A 506 44.25 22.37 -2.34
CA ILE A 506 44.76 21.03 -2.06
C ILE A 506 43.57 20.15 -1.72
N VAL A 507 43.44 19.02 -2.40
CA VAL A 507 42.34 18.08 -2.21
C VAL A 507 42.88 16.74 -1.72
N CYS A 508 42.50 16.34 -0.50
CA CYS A 508 42.80 15.00 0.01
C CYS A 508 41.84 13.98 -0.62
N ALA A 509 42.39 12.92 -1.15
CA ALA A 509 41.66 11.87 -1.80
C ALA A 509 40.69 11.16 -0.83
N GLY A 510 39.44 10.91 -1.28
CA GLY A 510 38.40 10.24 -0.53
C GLY A 510 38.17 8.79 -0.96
N SER A 511 36.95 8.31 -0.73
CA SER A 511 36.50 6.98 -1.13
C SER A 511 36.45 6.80 -2.66
N HIS A 512 36.26 5.56 -3.13
CA HIS A 512 36.34 5.22 -4.56
C HIS A 512 35.38 6.04 -5.46
N GLN A 513 34.12 6.27 -5.04
CA GLN A 513 33.15 6.96 -5.88
C GLN A 513 33.43 8.46 -6.05
N PRO A 514 33.74 9.26 -5.01
CA PRO A 514 34.17 10.63 -5.18
C PRO A 514 35.40 10.78 -6.10
N LEU A 515 36.40 9.93 -5.93
CA LEU A 515 37.62 9.95 -6.77
C LEU A 515 37.30 9.66 -8.25
N ASP A 516 36.43 8.69 -8.53
CA ASP A 516 36.07 8.35 -9.90
C ASP A 516 35.34 9.51 -10.60
N ILE A 517 34.44 10.19 -9.91
CA ILE A 517 33.73 11.38 -10.44
C ILE A 517 34.70 12.52 -10.66
N LEU A 518 35.55 12.84 -9.69
CA LEU A 518 36.55 13.91 -9.83
C LEU A 518 37.51 13.66 -11.01
N ARG A 519 37.88 12.39 -11.25
CA ARG A 519 38.67 11.97 -12.40
C ARG A 519 37.91 12.18 -13.72
N ARG A 520 36.67 11.72 -13.81
CA ARG A 520 35.84 11.85 -15.02
C ARG A 520 35.53 13.29 -15.38
N CYS A 521 35.37 14.15 -14.39
CA CYS A 521 35.17 15.59 -14.59
C CYS A 521 36.47 16.37 -14.86
N GLY A 522 37.61 15.69 -14.96
CA GLY A 522 38.89 16.34 -15.22
C GLY A 522 39.45 17.18 -14.07
N LEU A 523 38.85 17.14 -12.90
CA LEU A 523 39.28 17.90 -11.72
C LEU A 523 40.68 17.47 -11.23
N LEU A 524 40.99 16.18 -11.32
CA LEU A 524 42.27 15.64 -10.86
C LEU A 524 43.46 15.97 -11.80
N THR A 525 43.17 16.42 -13.00
CA THR A 525 44.15 16.82 -14.00
C THR A 525 44.25 18.33 -14.16
N ALA A 526 43.43 19.09 -13.42
CA ALA A 526 43.45 20.55 -13.46
C ALA A 526 44.71 21.08 -12.79
N PRO A 527 45.49 21.99 -13.44
CA PRO A 527 46.75 22.53 -12.90
C PRO A 527 46.54 23.33 -11.61
N SER A 528 45.34 23.77 -11.35
CA SER A 528 44.91 24.53 -10.15
C SER A 528 44.66 23.66 -8.91
N ILE A 529 44.65 22.33 -9.03
CA ILE A 529 44.37 21.41 -7.93
C ILE A 529 45.61 20.56 -7.62
N GLU A 530 46.03 20.61 -6.38
CA GLU A 530 47.07 19.74 -5.85
C GLU A 530 46.43 18.55 -5.13
N LEU A 531 46.63 17.35 -5.64
CA LEU A 531 46.13 16.13 -5.00
C LEU A 531 47.08 15.74 -3.85
N ALA A 532 46.46 15.42 -2.70
CA ALA A 532 47.14 14.80 -1.58
C ALA A 532 46.54 13.38 -1.32
N ALA A 533 47.42 12.45 -0.99
CA ALA A 533 46.98 11.07 -0.70
C ALA A 533 46.16 11.00 0.59
N ASP A 534 46.55 11.76 1.58
CA ASP A 534 45.86 11.87 2.88
C ASP A 534 46.08 13.26 3.50
N TRP A 535 45.57 13.44 4.71
CA TRP A 535 45.71 14.68 5.47
C TRP A 535 47.19 15.03 5.77
N ALA A 536 48.03 14.02 6.06
CA ALA A 536 49.43 14.23 6.37
C ALA A 536 50.21 14.73 5.13
N ASP A 537 49.94 14.16 3.96
CA ASP A 537 50.51 14.59 2.68
C ASP A 537 50.04 16.01 2.32
N ALA A 538 48.75 16.34 2.58
CA ALA A 538 48.24 17.69 2.36
C ALA A 538 48.95 18.73 3.25
N MET A 539 49.22 18.41 4.50
CA MET A 539 49.96 19.29 5.40
C MET A 539 51.44 19.43 4.99
N ALA A 540 52.06 18.36 4.52
CA ALA A 540 53.42 18.42 4.01
C ALA A 540 53.59 19.32 2.76
N LYS A 541 52.56 19.36 1.91
CA LYS A 541 52.50 20.23 0.71
C LYS A 541 52.31 21.72 1.04
N LEU A 542 51.82 22.05 2.24
CA LEU A 542 51.62 23.41 2.71
C LEU A 542 52.87 24.05 3.30
N GLY A 543 53.75 23.24 3.87
CA GLY A 543 55.05 23.71 4.44
C GLY A 543 56.07 23.88 3.40
#